data_976cf28f979e56c3c95ea7104d9f9e67
#
_entry.id   976cf28f979e56c3c95ea7104d9f9e67
#
_cell.length_a   1.000
_cell.length_b   1.000
_cell.length_c   1.000
_cell.angle_alpha   90.00
_cell.angle_beta   90.00
_cell.angle_gamma   90.00
#
_symmetry.space_group_name_H-M   'P 1'
#
loop_
_entity.id
_entity.type
_entity.pdbx_description
1 polymer ?
#
loop_
_entity_poly.entity_id
_entity_poly.type
_entity_poly.pdbx_seq_one_letter_code
_entity_poly.pdbx_strand_id
1 'polypeptide(L)'
;MKIDGGCHCGAIRYEAEVDPASVAICHCTDCQTLSGSAFRTVVPARREHFRLLTGTPKIYVKTAESGNRRVQAFCPECGTPIYSAAPGDSPAFSIRVGTVRQRAELRPQVQLWSRSAQAWLDGLGSVARIEKQA
;
A
#
# COMPACT_ATOMS: atom_id res chain seq x y z
N MET A 1 -4.59 16.32 1.91
CA MET A 1 -5.62 15.79 0.99
C MET A 1 -6.45 14.75 1.71
N LYS A 2 -7.75 14.91 1.67
CA LYS A 2 -8.68 13.93 2.25
C LYS A 2 -8.86 12.77 1.28
N ILE A 3 -8.77 11.56 1.80
CA ILE A 3 -8.97 10.33 1.03
C ILE A 3 -9.91 9.39 1.77
N ASP A 4 -10.52 8.51 1.03
CA ASP A 4 -11.26 7.36 1.55
C ASP A 4 -10.97 6.12 0.71
N GLY A 5 -11.19 4.98 1.29
CA GLY A 5 -10.92 3.72 0.60
C GLY A 5 -11.45 2.53 1.35
N GLY A 6 -11.05 1.37 0.89
CA GLY A 6 -11.47 0.12 1.51
C GLY A 6 -10.98 -1.10 0.75
N CYS A 7 -11.39 -2.27 1.22
CA CYS A 7 -11.04 -3.53 0.59
C CYS A 7 -11.97 -3.85 -0.59
N HIS A 8 -11.57 -4.83 -1.38
CA HIS A 8 -12.31 -5.23 -2.58
C HIS A 8 -13.75 -5.68 -2.27
N CYS A 9 -13.95 -6.45 -1.21
CA CYS A 9 -15.31 -6.93 -0.86
C CYS A 9 -16.17 -5.90 -0.13
N GLY A 10 -15.59 -4.77 0.30
CA GLY A 10 -16.30 -3.71 0.99
C GLY A 10 -16.45 -3.88 2.51
N ALA A 11 -15.98 -5.00 3.08
CA ALA A 11 -16.07 -5.23 4.52
C ALA A 11 -15.27 -4.19 5.34
N ILE A 12 -14.12 -3.75 4.80
CA ILE A 12 -13.27 -2.74 5.44
C ILE A 12 -13.42 -1.43 4.68
N ARG A 13 -13.69 -0.37 5.44
CA ARG A 13 -13.75 1.00 4.93
C ARG A 13 -12.97 1.90 5.87
N TYR A 14 -12.31 2.90 5.31
CA TYR A 14 -11.53 3.87 6.07
C TYR A 14 -11.55 5.23 5.40
N GLU A 15 -11.17 6.24 6.17
CA GLU A 15 -10.86 7.58 5.66
C GLU A 15 -9.56 8.07 6.29
N ALA A 16 -8.88 8.98 5.61
CA ALA A 16 -7.62 9.53 6.08
C ALA A 16 -7.32 10.90 5.47
N GLU A 17 -6.32 11.57 6.04
CA GLU A 17 -5.69 12.74 5.42
C GLU A 17 -4.23 12.40 5.15
N VAL A 18 -3.78 12.68 3.93
CA VAL A 18 -2.43 12.37 3.47
C VAL A 18 -1.83 13.55 2.73
N ASP A 19 -0.51 13.55 2.63
CA ASP A 19 0.24 14.47 1.78
C ASP A 19 0.57 13.76 0.45
N PRO A 20 0.02 14.22 -0.69
CA PRO A 20 0.32 13.61 -1.98
C PRO A 20 1.81 13.64 -2.34
N ALA A 21 2.58 14.58 -1.78
CA ALA A 21 4.03 14.65 -2.01
C ALA A 21 4.80 13.50 -1.34
N SER A 22 4.16 12.75 -0.45
CA SER A 22 4.79 11.63 0.29
C SER A 22 4.52 10.25 -0.30
N VAL A 23 3.86 10.19 -1.45
CA VAL A 23 3.57 8.91 -2.12
C VAL A 23 4.87 8.24 -2.58
N ALA A 24 5.03 6.96 -2.28
CA ALA A 24 6.22 6.20 -2.62
C ALA A 24 5.89 4.86 -3.26
N ILE A 25 6.80 4.39 -4.11
CA ILE A 25 6.85 3.00 -4.55
C ILE A 25 7.92 2.28 -3.72
N CYS A 26 7.64 1.06 -3.28
CA CYS A 26 8.62 0.21 -2.61
C CYS A 26 8.85 -1.06 -3.42
N HIS A 27 10.11 -1.28 -3.80
CA HIS A 27 10.54 -2.43 -4.58
C HIS A 27 11.15 -3.55 -3.73
N CYS A 28 11.13 -3.46 -2.41
CA CYS A 28 11.72 -4.50 -1.57
C CYS A 28 11.05 -5.86 -1.84
N THR A 29 11.79 -6.95 -1.65
CA THR A 29 11.29 -8.29 -1.93
C THR A 29 10.05 -8.65 -1.10
N ASP A 30 9.98 -8.16 0.14
CA ASP A 30 8.79 -8.35 0.97
C ASP A 30 7.56 -7.65 0.36
N CYS A 31 7.72 -6.41 -0.12
CA CYS A 31 6.64 -5.71 -0.79
C CYS A 31 6.20 -6.40 -2.08
N GLN A 32 7.15 -6.94 -2.84
CA GLN A 32 6.82 -7.74 -4.02
C GLN A 32 5.99 -8.98 -3.64
N THR A 33 6.45 -9.75 -2.67
CA THR A 33 5.76 -10.97 -2.23
C THR A 33 4.39 -10.67 -1.63
N LEU A 34 4.32 -9.71 -0.70
CA LEU A 34 3.08 -9.38 0.02
C LEU A 34 2.03 -8.70 -0.86
N SER A 35 2.44 -8.03 -1.92
CA SER A 35 1.51 -7.44 -2.89
C SER A 35 1.18 -8.39 -4.04
N GLY A 36 1.98 -9.44 -4.22
CA GLY A 36 1.86 -10.33 -5.37
C GLY A 36 2.13 -9.62 -6.69
N SER A 37 3.00 -8.60 -6.69
CA SER A 37 3.29 -7.78 -7.86
C SER A 37 4.75 -7.30 -7.84
N ALA A 38 5.12 -6.48 -8.81
CA ALA A 38 6.50 -6.03 -8.97
C ALA A 38 6.91 -4.98 -7.93
N PHE A 39 5.96 -4.25 -7.38
CA PHE A 39 6.20 -3.24 -6.34
C PHE A 39 4.90 -2.92 -5.62
N ARG A 40 5.04 -2.13 -4.56
CA ARG A 40 3.89 -1.64 -3.79
C ARG A 40 3.89 -0.12 -3.81
N THR A 41 2.71 0.49 -3.96
CA THR A 41 2.55 1.95 -3.86
C THR A 41 1.90 2.27 -2.53
N VAL A 42 2.51 3.20 -1.80
CA VAL A 42 2.08 3.56 -0.45
C VAL A 42 2.01 5.07 -0.26
N VAL A 43 1.16 5.49 0.68
CA VAL A 43 1.12 6.87 1.17
C VAL A 43 0.98 6.85 2.69
N PRO A 44 1.87 7.54 3.43
CA PRO A 44 1.75 7.58 4.88
C PRO A 44 0.62 8.51 5.32
N ALA A 45 -0.07 8.11 6.38
CA ALA A 45 -1.02 8.94 7.10
C ALA A 45 -0.63 8.94 8.58
N ARG A 46 -0.69 10.08 9.23
CA ARG A 46 -0.52 10.15 10.69
C ARG A 46 -1.63 9.37 11.37
N ARG A 47 -1.34 8.78 12.52
CA ARG A 47 -2.33 8.00 13.29
C ARG A 47 -3.61 8.78 13.54
N GLU A 48 -3.50 10.03 13.95
CA GLU A 48 -4.65 10.90 14.22
C GLU A 48 -5.46 11.28 12.98
N HIS A 49 -4.91 11.04 11.79
CA HIS A 49 -5.55 11.33 10.51
C HIS A 49 -6.02 10.08 9.79
N PHE A 50 -6.00 8.92 10.44
CA PHE A 50 -6.48 7.66 9.87
C PHE A 50 -7.60 7.10 10.73
N ARG A 51 -8.73 6.76 10.12
CA ARG A 51 -9.87 6.19 10.84
C ARG A 51 -10.49 5.03 10.07
N LEU A 52 -10.56 3.87 10.72
CA LEU A 52 -11.37 2.76 10.24
C LEU A 52 -12.85 3.07 10.49
N LEU A 53 -13.66 2.98 9.45
CA LEU A 53 -15.10 3.22 9.53
C LEU A 53 -15.87 1.93 9.76
N THR A 54 -15.47 0.85 9.08
CA THR A 54 -16.08 -0.48 9.22
C THR A 54 -15.04 -1.56 9.14
N GLY A 55 -15.32 -2.70 9.76
CA GLY A 55 -14.50 -3.89 9.67
C GLY A 55 -13.28 -3.89 10.58
N THR A 56 -12.69 -5.07 10.74
CA THR A 56 -11.48 -5.28 11.53
C THR A 56 -10.46 -6.02 10.67
N PRO A 57 -9.33 -5.38 10.31
CA PRO A 57 -8.29 -6.05 9.56
C PRO A 57 -7.68 -7.21 10.34
N LYS A 58 -7.28 -8.24 9.62
CA LYS A 58 -6.39 -9.26 10.14
C LYS A 58 -4.95 -8.75 10.08
N ILE A 59 -4.15 -9.13 11.07
CA ILE A 59 -2.78 -8.66 11.22
C ILE A 59 -1.80 -9.82 11.01
N TYR A 60 -0.84 -9.60 10.12
CA TYR A 60 0.36 -10.40 9.97
C TYR A 60 1.56 -9.52 10.33
N VAL A 61 2.47 -10.02 11.17
CA VAL A 61 3.66 -9.26 11.56
C VAL A 61 4.87 -9.86 10.85
N LYS A 62 5.54 -9.05 10.03
CA LYS A 62 6.80 -9.44 9.41
C LYS A 62 7.99 -8.84 10.14
N THR A 63 9.16 -9.49 10.03
CA THR A 63 10.44 -8.93 10.45
C THR A 63 11.17 -8.44 9.19
N ALA A 64 11.48 -7.14 9.13
CA ALA A 64 12.22 -6.55 8.03
C ALA A 64 13.71 -6.94 8.07
N GLU A 65 14.42 -6.71 6.97
CA GLU A 65 15.87 -6.94 6.88
C GLU A 65 16.63 -6.20 8.00
N SER A 66 16.16 -5.01 8.39
CA SER A 66 16.73 -4.23 9.50
C SER A 66 16.54 -4.87 10.87
N GLY A 67 15.73 -5.92 10.99
CA GLY A 67 15.32 -6.52 12.27
C GLY A 67 14.05 -5.89 12.84
N ASN A 68 13.57 -4.78 12.30
CA ASN A 68 12.33 -4.14 12.75
C ASN A 68 11.12 -4.97 12.38
N ARG A 69 10.16 -5.04 13.29
CA ARG A 69 8.87 -5.72 13.06
C ARG A 69 7.89 -4.73 12.46
N ARG A 70 7.13 -5.20 11.46
CA ARG A 70 6.13 -4.38 10.78
C ARG A 70 4.80 -5.13 10.70
N VAL A 71 3.76 -4.45 11.13
CA VAL A 71 2.38 -4.93 11.01
C VAL A 71 1.94 -4.81 9.56
N GLN A 72 1.32 -5.88 9.04
CA GLN A 72 0.66 -5.91 7.74
C GLN A 72 -0.83 -6.15 7.99
N ALA A 73 -1.66 -5.16 7.72
CA ALA A 73 -3.09 -5.25 7.94
C ALA A 73 -3.80 -5.52 6.61
N PHE A 74 -4.68 -6.50 6.59
CA PHE A 74 -5.42 -6.89 5.38
C PHE A 74 -6.83 -7.36 5.73
N CYS A 75 -7.72 -7.34 4.74
CA CYS A 75 -9.09 -7.81 4.93
C CYS A 75 -9.13 -9.32 5.15
N PRO A 76 -9.75 -9.83 6.24
CA PRO A 76 -9.82 -11.26 6.49
C PRO A 76 -10.74 -11.99 5.49
N GLU A 77 -11.64 -11.28 4.81
CA GLU A 77 -12.61 -11.88 3.89
C GLU A 77 -12.07 -11.97 2.46
N CYS A 78 -11.49 -10.89 1.94
CA CYS A 78 -11.02 -10.84 0.54
C CYS A 78 -9.50 -10.77 0.38
N GLY A 79 -8.75 -10.60 1.48
CA GLY A 79 -7.29 -10.56 1.45
C GLY A 79 -6.68 -9.24 1.00
N THR A 80 -7.46 -8.22 0.71
CA THR A 80 -6.93 -6.93 0.26
C THR A 80 -6.01 -6.33 1.33
N PRO A 81 -4.73 -6.05 1.01
CA PRO A 81 -3.84 -5.32 1.91
C PRO A 81 -4.31 -3.87 2.10
N ILE A 82 -4.40 -3.41 3.35
CA ILE A 82 -4.89 -2.06 3.67
C ILE A 82 -3.74 -1.13 4.05
N TYR A 83 -2.95 -1.50 5.07
CA TYR A 83 -1.85 -0.67 5.53
C TYR A 83 -0.75 -1.49 6.20
N SER A 84 0.40 -0.88 6.40
CA SER A 84 1.41 -1.37 7.35
C SER A 84 1.69 -0.31 8.41
N ALA A 85 2.21 -0.76 9.54
CA ALA A 85 2.51 0.09 10.67
C ALA A 85 3.59 -0.54 11.55
N ALA A 86 4.15 0.24 12.47
CA ALA A 86 4.94 -0.31 13.56
C ALA A 86 4.00 -1.08 14.51
N PRO A 87 4.50 -2.12 15.22
CA PRO A 87 3.70 -2.77 16.25
C PRO A 87 3.33 -1.78 17.37
N GLY A 88 2.17 -2.00 17.99
CA GLY A 88 1.69 -1.17 19.09
C GLY A 88 1.17 0.19 18.62
N ASP A 89 1.56 1.24 19.34
CA ASP A 89 1.11 2.61 19.06
C ASP A 89 1.92 3.25 17.94
N SER A 90 1.75 2.79 16.72
CA SER A 90 2.42 3.37 15.57
C SER A 90 2.01 4.83 15.36
N PRO A 91 2.97 5.75 15.14
CA PRO A 91 2.64 7.16 14.87
C PRO A 91 2.04 7.37 13.48
N ALA A 92 2.17 6.41 12.59
CA ALA A 92 1.68 6.53 11.22
C ALA A 92 1.32 5.16 10.64
N PHE A 93 0.43 5.20 9.66
CA PHE A 93 0.04 4.05 8.85
C PHE A 93 0.48 4.27 7.41
N SER A 94 1.08 3.26 6.81
CA SER A 94 1.46 3.27 5.39
C SER A 94 0.33 2.63 4.57
N ILE A 95 -0.54 3.47 4.05
CA ILE A 95 -1.76 3.04 3.33
C ILE A 95 -1.38 2.50 1.95
N ARG A 96 -2.04 1.41 1.52
CA ARG A 96 -1.86 0.83 0.19
C ARG A 96 -2.67 1.63 -0.83
N VAL A 97 -2.00 2.34 -1.70
CA VAL A 97 -2.63 3.31 -2.62
C VAL A 97 -3.69 2.67 -3.52
N GLY A 98 -3.50 1.41 -3.90
CA GLY A 98 -4.51 0.67 -4.69
C GLY A 98 -5.88 0.55 -4.03
N THR A 99 -5.98 0.73 -2.70
CA THR A 99 -7.23 0.68 -1.95
C THR A 99 -7.91 2.04 -1.80
N VAL A 100 -7.24 3.12 -2.22
CA VAL A 100 -7.73 4.49 -2.10
C VAL A 100 -8.63 4.81 -3.30
N ARG A 101 -9.81 5.37 -3.04
CA ARG A 101 -10.72 5.79 -4.11
C ARG A 101 -10.07 6.85 -5.01
N GLN A 102 -9.31 7.80 -4.43
CA GLN A 102 -8.61 8.87 -5.13
C GLN A 102 -7.23 8.47 -5.65
N ARG A 103 -6.96 7.17 -5.84
CA ARG A 103 -5.62 6.68 -6.21
C ARG A 103 -5.02 7.29 -7.47
N ALA A 104 -5.84 7.73 -8.41
CA ALA A 104 -5.36 8.37 -9.63
C ALA A 104 -4.65 9.71 -9.37
N GLU A 105 -4.92 10.35 -8.23
CA GLU A 105 -4.31 11.61 -7.82
C GLU A 105 -3.07 11.41 -6.95
N LEU A 106 -2.77 10.17 -6.55
CA LEU A 106 -1.66 9.83 -5.67
C LEU A 106 -0.46 9.30 -6.48
N ARG A 107 0.17 10.20 -7.18
CA ARG A 107 1.32 9.88 -8.04
C ARG A 107 2.59 9.68 -7.20
N PRO A 108 3.32 8.57 -7.39
CA PRO A 108 4.59 8.36 -6.68
C PRO A 108 5.61 9.45 -6.94
N GLN A 109 6.31 9.86 -5.86
CA GLN A 109 7.34 10.88 -5.89
C GLN A 109 8.74 10.31 -5.66
N VAL A 110 8.83 9.09 -5.09
CA VAL A 110 10.10 8.45 -4.76
C VAL A 110 9.97 6.94 -4.88
N GLN A 111 11.07 6.29 -5.23
CA GLN A 111 11.18 4.84 -5.29
C GLN A 111 12.13 4.36 -4.21
N LEU A 112 11.61 3.58 -3.27
CA LEU A 112 12.36 2.98 -2.18
C LEU A 112 12.85 1.59 -2.60
N TRP A 113 14.02 1.17 -2.09
CA TRP A 113 14.62 -0.12 -2.41
C TRP A 113 14.78 -0.36 -3.91
N SER A 114 15.20 0.68 -4.63
CA SER A 114 15.38 0.64 -6.08
C SER A 114 16.35 -0.45 -6.54
N ARG A 115 17.30 -0.84 -5.68
CA ARG A 115 18.25 -1.94 -5.99
C ARG A 115 17.56 -3.28 -6.18
N SER A 116 16.35 -3.46 -5.65
CA SER A 116 15.57 -4.71 -5.78
C SER A 116 14.51 -4.63 -6.87
N ALA A 117 14.39 -3.50 -7.56
CA ALA A 117 13.40 -3.30 -8.62
C ALA A 117 13.58 -4.30 -9.76
N GLN A 118 12.47 -4.77 -10.32
CA GLN A 118 12.51 -5.61 -11.52
C GLN A 118 13.04 -4.79 -12.70
N ALA A 119 14.08 -5.29 -13.35
CA ALA A 119 14.74 -4.57 -14.43
C ALA A 119 13.81 -4.22 -15.60
N TRP A 120 12.81 -5.05 -15.86
CA TRP A 120 11.88 -4.84 -16.98
C TRP A 120 10.92 -3.66 -16.77
N LEU A 121 10.82 -3.10 -15.56
CA LEU A 121 9.92 -1.96 -15.28
C LEU A 121 10.23 -0.73 -16.13
N ASP A 122 11.51 -0.50 -16.44
CA ASP A 122 11.93 0.62 -17.28
C ASP A 122 11.45 0.48 -18.73
N GLY A 123 11.10 -0.73 -19.13
CA GLY A 123 10.66 -1.05 -20.49
C GLY A 123 9.15 -1.21 -20.65
N LEU A 124 8.35 -0.84 -19.66
CA LEU A 124 6.89 -1.01 -19.72
C LEU A 124 6.26 -0.35 -20.94
N GLY A 125 6.81 0.78 -21.39
CA GLY A 125 6.32 1.47 -22.59
C GLY A 125 6.40 0.64 -23.87
N SER A 126 7.26 -0.37 -23.89
CA SER A 126 7.47 -1.29 -25.03
C SER A 126 6.61 -2.55 -24.94
N VAL A 127 5.93 -2.79 -23.83
CA VAL A 127 5.04 -3.94 -23.66
C VAL A 127 3.70 -3.65 -24.32
N ALA A 128 3.20 -4.60 -25.09
CA ALA A 128 1.93 -4.45 -25.81
C ALA A 128 0.79 -4.10 -24.84
N ARG A 129 -0.05 -3.16 -25.23
CA ARG A 129 -1.18 -2.69 -24.45
C ARG A 129 -2.48 -3.17 -25.08
N ILE A 130 -3.27 -3.87 -24.28
CA ILE A 130 -4.60 -4.34 -24.65
C ILE A 130 -5.58 -3.62 -23.73
N GLU A 131 -6.60 -2.97 -24.31
CA GLU A 131 -7.51 -2.10 -23.54
C GLU A 131 -8.24 -2.84 -22.42
N LYS A 132 -8.67 -4.06 -22.68
CA LYS A 132 -9.33 -4.97 -21.74
C LYS A 132 -8.86 -6.39 -22.00
N GLN A 133 -9.14 -7.29 -21.07
CA GLN A 133 -8.93 -8.72 -21.33
C GLN A 133 -9.78 -9.17 -22.52
N ALA A 134 -9.23 -10.02 -23.34
CA ALA A 134 -9.92 -10.59 -24.49
C ALA A 134 -11.07 -11.50 -24.08
#